data_ea928596af020978e8b84e8cd1a3bab2
#
_entry.id   ea928596af020978e8b84e8cd1a3bab2
#
_cell.length_a   1.000
_cell.length_b   1.000
_cell.length_c   1.000
_cell.angle_alpha   90.00
_cell.angle_beta   90.00
_cell.angle_gamma   90.00
#
_symmetry.space_group_name_H-M   'P 1'
#
loop_
_entity.id
_entity.type
_entity.pdbx_description
1 polymer ?
#
loop_
_entity_poly.entity_id
_entity_poly.type
_entity_poly.pdbx_seq_one_letter_code
_entity_poly.pdbx_strand_id
1 'polypeptide(L)'
;LVSVRSGAAISMPGMMDTVLNVGITDQTELVLATESGDTAFARDTHRRFAQLYGNVVLKANVDGFDNGQSADHWREEIRKATGSELPNDATGQLLGAVGAVFESWNSRRAKRYRQHQGISDLLGTAVTVQAMVFGNLDARSGTGVLFSRNPSTGDAEPFGEYLRRAQGEDVVSGSFTPEPLSAMSDAAPAAYTELLAAARTLEHAEKEVQDIEFTVERGELFLLQTRSAKLAPQAEVRTAIAMAREGLIAIRTAICRIPPDRIRQLMAPRICADARAAAVQLAGGEGACPGVGIGIVVTDADEAERLSDQGVAVVLARRTTSPHDLHGMISSTAVVTEEGGSTSHAA
;
A
#
# COMPACT_ATOMS: atom_id res chain seq x y z
N LEU A 1 13.34 4.65 -17.38
CA LEU A 1 13.29 3.87 -16.13
C LEU A 1 12.01 3.05 -16.06
N VAL A 2 12.06 1.93 -15.32
CA VAL A 2 10.90 1.04 -15.15
C VAL A 2 10.72 0.64 -13.67
N SER A 3 9.50 0.27 -13.33
CA SER A 3 9.18 -0.46 -12.11
C SER A 3 9.04 -1.95 -12.42
N VAL A 4 9.39 -2.80 -11.45
CA VAL A 4 9.23 -4.25 -11.52
C VAL A 4 8.32 -4.65 -10.36
N ARG A 5 7.12 -5.12 -10.69
CA ARG A 5 6.02 -5.34 -9.73
C ARG A 5 5.49 -6.77 -9.82
N SER A 6 4.97 -7.28 -8.73
CA SER A 6 4.27 -8.57 -8.73
C SER A 6 2.89 -8.48 -9.41
N GLY A 7 2.50 -9.55 -10.09
CA GLY A 7 1.19 -9.71 -10.73
C GLY A 7 0.54 -11.02 -10.33
N ALA A 8 0.29 -11.24 -9.04
CA ALA A 8 -0.38 -12.43 -8.56
C ALA A 8 -1.88 -12.43 -8.96
N ALA A 9 -2.44 -13.61 -9.24
CA ALA A 9 -3.85 -13.77 -9.59
C ALA A 9 -4.81 -13.31 -8.47
N ILE A 10 -4.36 -13.36 -7.21
CA ILE A 10 -5.07 -12.84 -6.05
C ILE A 10 -4.26 -11.70 -5.46
N SER A 11 -4.91 -10.55 -5.27
CA SER A 11 -4.25 -9.38 -4.70
C SER A 11 -3.78 -9.64 -3.27
N MET A 12 -2.50 -9.35 -3.02
CA MET A 12 -1.84 -9.45 -1.71
C MET A 12 -1.11 -8.13 -1.40
N PRO A 13 -1.84 -7.07 -1.00
CA PRO A 13 -1.28 -5.73 -0.83
C PRO A 13 -0.11 -5.74 0.16
N GLY A 14 1.03 -5.13 -0.22
CA GLY A 14 2.22 -5.04 0.61
C GLY A 14 2.97 -6.34 0.88
N MET A 15 2.48 -7.49 0.40
CA MET A 15 3.07 -8.80 0.70
C MET A 15 4.21 -9.19 -0.24
N MET A 16 4.19 -8.66 -1.46
CA MET A 16 5.17 -8.93 -2.49
C MET A 16 6.10 -7.73 -2.67
N ASP A 17 7.33 -7.99 -3.07
CA ASP A 17 8.29 -6.93 -3.32
C ASP A 17 7.99 -6.20 -4.64
N THR A 18 8.35 -4.92 -4.66
CA THR A 18 8.35 -4.04 -5.83
C THR A 18 9.73 -3.39 -5.91
N VAL A 19 10.28 -3.27 -7.10
CA VAL A 19 11.54 -2.54 -7.32
C VAL A 19 11.27 -1.38 -8.29
N LEU A 20 11.50 -0.16 -7.83
CA LEU A 20 11.27 1.07 -8.58
C LEU A 20 12.58 1.60 -9.16
N ASN A 21 12.46 2.47 -10.17
CA ASN A 21 13.57 3.21 -10.75
C ASN A 21 14.65 2.31 -11.40
N VAL A 22 14.29 1.09 -11.78
CA VAL A 22 15.20 0.15 -12.46
C VAL A 22 15.65 0.71 -13.80
N GLY A 23 16.93 0.64 -14.08
CA GLY A 23 17.58 1.21 -15.26
C GLY A 23 18.33 2.52 -14.97
N ILE A 24 18.29 3.02 -13.70
CA ILE A 24 19.08 4.19 -13.35
C ILE A 24 20.55 3.80 -13.12
N THR A 25 21.43 4.55 -13.77
CA THR A 25 22.89 4.43 -13.69
C THR A 25 23.47 5.84 -13.62
N ASP A 26 24.77 5.99 -13.44
CA ASP A 26 25.40 7.32 -13.46
C ASP A 26 25.09 8.08 -14.77
N GLN A 27 25.04 7.36 -15.90
CA GLN A 27 24.73 7.96 -17.18
C GLN A 27 23.25 8.35 -17.29
N THR A 28 22.34 7.47 -16.89
CA THR A 28 20.90 7.76 -16.99
C THR A 28 20.43 8.75 -15.93
N GLU A 29 21.13 8.91 -14.79
CA GLU A 29 20.93 10.01 -13.86
C GLU A 29 21.15 11.38 -14.55
N LEU A 30 22.23 11.51 -15.33
CA LEU A 30 22.50 12.76 -16.09
C LEU A 30 21.43 13.05 -17.16
N VAL A 31 20.96 12.00 -17.84
CA VAL A 31 19.86 12.12 -18.81
C VAL A 31 18.58 12.57 -18.09
N LEU A 32 18.23 11.92 -17.00
CA LEU A 32 17.06 12.26 -16.21
C LEU A 32 17.12 13.69 -15.65
N ALA A 33 18.30 14.13 -15.19
CA ALA A 33 18.53 15.50 -14.75
C ALA A 33 18.28 16.51 -15.87
N THR A 34 18.71 16.19 -17.10
CA THR A 34 18.52 17.05 -18.28
C THR A 34 17.06 17.11 -18.69
N GLU A 35 16.36 15.97 -18.77
CA GLU A 35 14.95 15.86 -19.19
C GLU A 35 13.99 16.47 -18.17
N SER A 36 14.26 16.29 -16.89
CA SER A 36 13.44 16.86 -15.81
C SER A 36 13.71 18.34 -15.57
N GLY A 37 14.93 18.81 -15.89
CA GLY A 37 15.44 20.11 -15.48
C GLY A 37 15.78 20.21 -14.01
N ASP A 38 15.82 19.08 -13.28
CA ASP A 38 16.04 19.02 -11.82
C ASP A 38 17.09 17.95 -11.47
N THR A 39 18.30 18.42 -11.19
CA THR A 39 19.41 17.55 -10.79
C THR A 39 19.20 16.91 -9.42
N ALA A 40 18.50 17.59 -8.50
CA ALA A 40 18.21 17.07 -7.17
C ALA A 40 17.21 15.91 -7.24
N PHE A 41 16.18 16.03 -8.09
CA PHE A 41 15.23 14.95 -8.37
C PHE A 41 15.91 13.72 -8.97
N ALA A 42 16.77 13.91 -9.99
CA ALA A 42 17.48 12.80 -10.62
C ALA A 42 18.40 12.07 -9.62
N ARG A 43 19.09 12.85 -8.78
CA ARG A 43 19.93 12.33 -7.71
C ARG A 43 19.14 11.56 -6.67
N ASP A 44 18.02 12.09 -6.20
CA ASP A 44 17.13 11.40 -5.24
C ASP A 44 16.57 10.10 -5.83
N THR A 45 16.23 10.10 -7.11
CA THR A 45 15.77 8.91 -7.83
C THR A 45 16.84 7.82 -7.84
N HIS A 46 18.11 8.16 -8.08
CA HIS A 46 19.22 7.20 -8.05
C HIS A 46 19.49 6.69 -6.63
N ARG A 47 19.49 7.58 -5.64
CA ARG A 47 19.62 7.21 -4.22
C ARG A 47 18.53 6.23 -3.78
N ARG A 48 17.25 6.54 -4.08
CA ARG A 48 16.11 5.67 -3.77
C ARG A 48 16.26 4.29 -4.42
N PHE A 49 16.69 4.25 -5.68
CA PHE A 49 16.96 2.99 -6.35
C PHE A 49 18.07 2.20 -5.65
N ALA A 50 19.21 2.81 -5.36
CA ALA A 50 20.34 2.14 -4.73
C ALA A 50 19.94 1.52 -3.37
N GLN A 51 19.23 2.26 -2.55
CA GLN A 51 18.74 1.78 -1.25
C GLN A 51 17.71 0.67 -1.40
N LEU A 52 16.70 0.86 -2.26
CA LEU A 52 15.63 -0.11 -2.49
C LEU A 52 16.19 -1.41 -3.11
N TYR A 53 17.00 -1.31 -4.15
CA TYR A 53 17.63 -2.46 -4.79
C TYR A 53 18.57 -3.20 -3.84
N GLY A 54 19.39 -2.47 -3.09
CA GLY A 54 20.26 -3.04 -2.07
C GLY A 54 19.46 -3.87 -1.06
N ASN A 55 18.37 -3.34 -0.55
CA ASN A 55 17.57 -4.01 0.48
C ASN A 55 16.69 -5.14 -0.09
N VAL A 56 16.02 -4.92 -1.21
CA VAL A 56 15.06 -5.88 -1.78
C VAL A 56 15.75 -6.98 -2.56
N VAL A 57 16.73 -6.64 -3.41
CA VAL A 57 17.37 -7.62 -4.31
C VAL A 57 18.59 -8.23 -3.67
N LEU A 58 19.48 -7.42 -3.10
CA LEU A 58 20.76 -7.87 -2.57
C LEU A 58 20.72 -8.22 -1.08
N LYS A 59 19.58 -7.93 -0.39
CA LYS A 59 19.37 -8.19 1.05
C LYS A 59 20.44 -7.50 1.94
N ALA A 60 20.86 -6.29 1.54
CA ALA A 60 21.95 -5.56 2.17
C ALA A 60 21.57 -5.01 3.56
N ASN A 61 20.29 -4.76 3.80
CA ASN A 61 19.76 -4.13 5.01
C ASN A 61 20.49 -2.79 5.32
N VAL A 62 20.65 -1.96 4.28
CA VAL A 62 21.29 -0.66 4.35
C VAL A 62 20.23 0.44 4.48
N ASP A 63 20.45 1.37 5.41
CA ASP A 63 19.60 2.51 5.65
C ASP A 63 20.43 3.81 5.69
N GLY A 64 19.72 4.95 5.54
CA GLY A 64 20.33 6.27 5.73
C GLY A 64 21.16 6.76 4.56
N PHE A 65 20.95 6.26 3.35
CA PHE A 65 21.53 6.90 2.16
C PHE A 65 20.94 8.30 1.98
N ASP A 66 21.80 9.28 1.74
CA ASP A 66 21.39 10.67 1.49
C ASP A 66 21.95 11.20 0.16
N ASN A 67 21.38 12.30 -0.32
CA ASN A 67 21.69 12.89 -1.62
C ASN A 67 23.07 13.58 -1.66
N GLY A 68 23.70 13.82 -0.51
CA GLY A 68 25.06 14.37 -0.40
C GLY A 68 26.15 13.33 -0.60
N GLN A 69 25.81 12.04 -0.49
CA GLN A 69 26.73 10.94 -0.72
C GLN A 69 26.92 10.67 -2.22
N SER A 70 28.05 10.13 -2.64
CA SER A 70 28.26 9.72 -4.03
C SER A 70 27.60 8.37 -4.35
N ALA A 71 27.32 8.09 -5.62
CA ALA A 71 26.82 6.78 -6.03
C ALA A 71 27.82 5.66 -5.73
N ASP A 72 29.14 5.95 -5.82
CA ASP A 72 30.19 5.01 -5.42
C ASP A 72 30.14 4.69 -3.93
N HIS A 73 29.79 5.66 -3.09
CA HIS A 73 29.60 5.42 -1.66
C HIS A 73 28.46 4.44 -1.42
N TRP A 74 27.30 4.60 -2.07
CA TRP A 74 26.18 3.67 -1.92
C TRP A 74 26.53 2.26 -2.40
N ARG A 75 27.23 2.15 -3.54
CA ARG A 75 27.71 0.87 -4.07
C ARG A 75 28.66 0.18 -3.10
N GLU A 76 29.60 0.94 -2.51
CA GLU A 76 30.57 0.41 -1.57
C GLU A 76 29.92 -0.08 -0.26
N GLU A 77 28.95 0.66 0.29
CA GLU A 77 28.22 0.24 1.49
C GLU A 77 27.41 -1.04 1.22
N ILE A 78 26.73 -1.15 0.06
CA ILE A 78 26.04 -2.36 -0.35
C ILE A 78 27.04 -3.53 -0.50
N ARG A 79 28.18 -3.30 -1.14
CA ARG A 79 29.21 -4.31 -1.32
C ARG A 79 29.80 -4.80 0.00
N LYS A 80 30.04 -3.90 0.95
CA LYS A 80 30.49 -4.27 2.31
C LYS A 80 29.47 -5.12 3.04
N ALA A 81 28.17 -4.79 2.92
CA ALA A 81 27.11 -5.49 3.62
C ALA A 81 26.84 -6.90 3.03
N THR A 82 27.00 -7.10 1.73
CA THR A 82 26.55 -8.31 1.03
C THR A 82 27.63 -9.12 0.34
N GLY A 83 28.79 -8.50 0.07
CA GLY A 83 29.82 -9.04 -0.81
C GLY A 83 29.46 -8.99 -2.30
N SER A 84 28.27 -8.44 -2.66
CA SER A 84 27.77 -8.33 -4.02
C SER A 84 27.82 -6.89 -4.52
N GLU A 85 28.01 -6.72 -5.83
CA GLU A 85 27.99 -5.38 -6.43
C GLU A 85 26.58 -5.00 -6.89
N LEU A 86 26.23 -3.73 -6.74
CA LEU A 86 25.04 -3.16 -7.36
C LEU A 86 25.28 -3.08 -8.89
N PRO A 87 24.47 -3.75 -9.74
CA PRO A 87 24.67 -3.72 -11.18
C PRO A 87 24.60 -2.29 -11.74
N ASN A 88 25.60 -1.89 -12.51
CA ASN A 88 25.66 -0.58 -13.17
C ASN A 88 25.21 -0.67 -14.65
N ASP A 89 24.34 -1.62 -14.96
CA ASP A 89 23.70 -1.77 -16.26
C ASP A 89 22.21 -2.12 -16.08
N ALA A 90 21.38 -1.60 -16.99
CA ALA A 90 19.93 -1.73 -16.90
C ALA A 90 19.45 -3.20 -16.99
N THR A 91 20.15 -4.05 -17.74
CA THR A 91 19.76 -5.45 -17.93
C THR A 91 20.02 -6.26 -16.67
N GLY A 92 21.20 -6.10 -16.06
CA GLY A 92 21.56 -6.74 -14.79
C GLY A 92 20.60 -6.31 -13.67
N GLN A 93 20.29 -5.01 -13.58
CA GLN A 93 19.30 -4.49 -12.64
C GLN A 93 17.92 -5.11 -12.85
N LEU A 94 17.45 -5.18 -14.10
CA LEU A 94 16.15 -5.72 -14.44
C LEU A 94 16.05 -7.22 -14.08
N LEU A 95 17.04 -8.02 -14.46
CA LEU A 95 17.04 -9.45 -14.18
C LEU A 95 17.08 -9.75 -12.68
N GLY A 96 17.89 -8.99 -11.92
CA GLY A 96 17.94 -9.10 -10.48
C GLY A 96 16.60 -8.71 -9.82
N ALA A 97 15.98 -7.61 -10.26
CA ALA A 97 14.68 -7.17 -9.76
C ALA A 97 13.56 -8.19 -10.05
N VAL A 98 13.52 -8.76 -11.27
CA VAL A 98 12.56 -9.81 -11.65
C VAL A 98 12.73 -11.04 -10.76
N GLY A 99 13.98 -11.49 -10.54
CA GLY A 99 14.29 -12.61 -9.65
C GLY A 99 13.79 -12.36 -8.22
N ALA A 100 14.08 -11.19 -7.66
CA ALA A 100 13.66 -10.82 -6.31
C ALA A 100 12.12 -10.77 -6.16
N VAL A 101 11.41 -10.25 -7.17
CA VAL A 101 9.94 -10.24 -7.15
C VAL A 101 9.37 -11.66 -7.15
N PHE A 102 9.92 -12.59 -7.97
CA PHE A 102 9.51 -14.01 -7.92
C PHE A 102 9.81 -14.63 -6.56
N GLU A 103 11.00 -14.39 -5.99
CA GLU A 103 11.38 -14.91 -4.68
C GLU A 103 10.49 -14.41 -3.56
N SER A 104 9.99 -13.17 -3.67
CA SER A 104 9.14 -12.55 -2.65
C SER A 104 7.82 -13.30 -2.42
N TRP A 105 7.35 -14.11 -3.39
CA TRP A 105 6.24 -15.05 -3.23
C TRP A 105 6.48 -16.02 -2.06
N ASN A 106 7.74 -16.40 -1.85
CA ASN A 106 8.14 -17.35 -0.81
C ASN A 106 8.61 -16.67 0.48
N SER A 107 8.49 -15.34 0.59
CA SER A 107 8.81 -14.61 1.81
C SER A 107 7.92 -15.05 2.99
N ARG A 108 8.40 -14.88 4.23
CA ARG A 108 7.65 -15.22 5.45
C ARG A 108 6.29 -14.50 5.48
N ARG A 109 6.28 -13.19 5.17
CA ARG A 109 5.05 -12.37 5.16
C ARG A 109 4.05 -12.84 4.10
N ALA A 110 4.50 -13.13 2.87
CA ALA A 110 3.63 -13.61 1.81
C ALA A 110 3.03 -15.00 2.12
N LYS A 111 3.82 -15.92 2.66
CA LYS A 111 3.33 -17.24 3.10
C LYS A 111 2.30 -17.13 4.21
N ARG A 112 2.55 -16.31 5.26
CA ARG A 112 1.59 -16.11 6.35
C ARG A 112 0.28 -15.49 5.88
N TYR A 113 0.37 -14.48 5.01
CA TYR A 113 -0.80 -13.87 4.42
C TYR A 113 -1.64 -14.90 3.64
N ARG A 114 -1.00 -15.71 2.78
CA ARG A 114 -1.70 -16.76 2.03
C ARG A 114 -2.34 -17.79 2.93
N GLN A 115 -1.65 -18.26 3.97
CA GLN A 115 -2.20 -19.19 4.97
C GLN A 115 -3.43 -18.59 5.65
N HIS A 116 -3.36 -17.34 6.08
CA HIS A 116 -4.47 -16.64 6.73
C HIS A 116 -5.68 -16.44 5.80
N GLN A 117 -5.43 -16.16 4.53
CA GLN A 117 -6.47 -15.92 3.51
C GLN A 117 -6.92 -17.20 2.78
N GLY A 118 -6.37 -18.37 3.09
CA GLY A 118 -6.69 -19.63 2.41
C GLY A 118 -6.26 -19.67 0.93
N ILE A 119 -5.22 -18.89 0.57
CA ILE A 119 -4.69 -18.82 -0.79
C ILE A 119 -3.68 -19.96 -1.02
N SER A 120 -3.84 -20.71 -2.12
CA SER A 120 -2.94 -21.81 -2.45
C SER A 120 -1.52 -21.33 -2.79
N ASP A 121 -0.51 -22.00 -2.22
CA ASP A 121 0.91 -21.76 -2.54
C ASP A 121 1.27 -22.12 -3.99
N LEU A 122 0.45 -22.94 -4.66
CA LEU A 122 0.69 -23.40 -6.03
C LEU A 122 0.36 -22.36 -7.10
N LEU A 123 -0.33 -21.26 -6.75
CA LEU A 123 -0.72 -20.22 -7.71
C LEU A 123 0.48 -19.47 -8.30
N GLY A 124 1.49 -19.18 -7.49
CA GLY A 124 2.64 -18.38 -7.92
C GLY A 124 2.28 -16.93 -8.21
N THR A 125 3.22 -16.20 -8.80
CA THR A 125 3.06 -14.82 -9.24
C THR A 125 3.62 -14.62 -10.64
N ALA A 126 3.08 -13.65 -11.38
CA ALA A 126 3.73 -13.05 -12.54
C ALA A 126 4.53 -11.82 -12.13
N VAL A 127 5.30 -11.29 -13.05
CA VAL A 127 6.03 -10.03 -12.90
C VAL A 127 5.60 -9.07 -14.01
N THR A 128 5.26 -7.84 -13.63
CA THR A 128 4.95 -6.75 -14.55
C THR A 128 6.11 -5.76 -14.56
N VAL A 129 6.65 -5.49 -15.75
CA VAL A 129 7.63 -4.41 -15.97
C VAL A 129 6.89 -3.25 -16.62
N GLN A 130 6.87 -2.10 -15.94
CA GLN A 130 6.08 -0.94 -16.33
C GLN A 130 6.96 0.32 -16.36
N ALA A 131 6.74 1.21 -17.33
CA ALA A 131 7.41 2.50 -17.36
C ALA A 131 7.15 3.28 -16.04
N MET A 132 8.19 3.95 -15.53
CA MET A 132 8.04 4.83 -14.37
C MET A 132 7.24 6.07 -14.71
N VAL A 133 6.41 6.48 -13.76
CA VAL A 133 5.76 7.79 -13.69
C VAL A 133 6.15 8.42 -12.36
N PHE A 134 6.52 9.67 -12.36
CA PHE A 134 7.17 10.32 -11.21
C PHE A 134 6.24 11.29 -10.48
N GLY A 135 5.55 10.79 -9.46
CA GLY A 135 4.74 11.62 -8.57
C GLY A 135 5.54 12.60 -7.71
N ASN A 136 6.84 12.45 -7.63
CA ASN A 136 7.74 13.33 -6.88
C ASN A 136 8.48 14.37 -7.76
N LEU A 137 8.11 14.50 -9.04
CA LEU A 137 8.86 15.31 -10.01
C LEU A 137 8.74 16.81 -9.72
N ASP A 138 7.53 17.34 -9.57
CA ASP A 138 7.30 18.78 -9.37
C ASP A 138 6.10 19.08 -8.43
N ALA A 139 5.77 20.36 -8.28
CA ALA A 139 4.66 20.79 -7.41
C ALA A 139 3.26 20.38 -7.92
N ARG A 140 3.12 20.01 -9.21
CA ARG A 140 1.87 19.50 -9.81
C ARG A 140 1.86 17.97 -9.89
N SER A 141 2.86 17.34 -9.29
CA SER A 141 3.01 15.89 -9.25
C SER A 141 2.66 15.36 -7.88
N GLY A 142 2.16 14.13 -7.84
CA GLY A 142 1.78 13.43 -6.61
C GLY A 142 1.35 12.02 -6.92
N THR A 143 1.03 11.28 -5.88
CA THR A 143 0.54 9.91 -6.00
C THR A 143 -0.56 9.66 -4.98
N GLY A 144 -1.36 8.63 -5.17
CA GLY A 144 -2.43 8.35 -4.24
C GLY A 144 -3.16 7.04 -4.52
N VAL A 145 -4.12 6.81 -3.66
CA VAL A 145 -5.06 5.68 -3.76
C VAL A 145 -6.48 6.24 -3.70
N LEU A 146 -7.34 5.76 -4.57
CA LEU A 146 -8.77 6.09 -4.59
C LEU A 146 -9.59 4.82 -4.54
N PHE A 147 -10.57 4.81 -3.64
CA PHE A 147 -11.69 3.87 -3.66
C PHE A 147 -12.90 4.53 -4.32
N SER A 148 -13.56 3.84 -5.25
CA SER A 148 -14.73 4.40 -5.95
C SER A 148 -15.92 4.64 -5.01
N ARG A 149 -15.94 3.98 -3.85
CA ARG A 149 -16.83 4.23 -2.69
C ARG A 149 -16.03 4.07 -1.40
N ASN A 150 -16.51 4.65 -0.31
CA ASN A 150 -15.84 4.53 0.98
C ASN A 150 -15.77 3.06 1.45
N PRO A 151 -14.58 2.47 1.57
CA PRO A 151 -14.42 1.05 1.90
C PRO A 151 -14.80 0.70 3.34
N SER A 152 -14.85 1.68 4.23
CA SER A 152 -15.19 1.49 5.65
C SER A 152 -16.68 1.64 5.91
N THR A 153 -17.34 2.61 5.25
CA THR A 153 -18.75 2.94 5.50
C THR A 153 -19.70 2.45 4.41
N GLY A 154 -19.22 2.27 3.18
CA GLY A 154 -20.02 1.94 2.00
C GLY A 154 -20.77 3.13 1.39
N ASP A 155 -20.41 4.36 1.78
CA ASP A 155 -20.97 5.57 1.18
C ASP A 155 -20.54 5.71 -0.29
N ALA A 156 -21.43 6.24 -1.12
CA ALA A 156 -21.23 6.30 -2.58
C ALA A 156 -20.20 7.35 -3.02
N GLU A 157 -19.74 8.20 -2.13
CA GLU A 157 -18.70 9.18 -2.43
C GLU A 157 -17.33 8.51 -2.54
N PRO A 158 -16.54 8.85 -3.57
CA PRO A 158 -15.17 8.37 -3.67
C PRO A 158 -14.36 8.75 -2.43
N PHE A 159 -13.60 7.80 -1.93
CA PHE A 159 -12.75 7.95 -0.76
C PHE A 159 -11.31 7.68 -1.15
N GLY A 160 -10.36 8.44 -0.63
CA GLY A 160 -8.97 8.19 -0.95
C GLY A 160 -8.01 9.19 -0.32
N GLU A 161 -6.75 8.94 -0.58
CA GLU A 161 -5.63 9.67 -0.04
C GLU A 161 -4.70 10.12 -1.16
N TYR A 162 -4.12 11.29 -0.99
CA TYR A 162 -3.21 11.90 -1.95
C TYR A 162 -1.96 12.41 -1.23
N LEU A 163 -0.81 12.17 -1.79
CA LEU A 163 0.46 12.67 -1.28
C LEU A 163 1.18 13.46 -2.38
N ARG A 164 1.40 14.74 -2.13
CA ARG A 164 2.09 15.64 -3.06
C ARG A 164 3.57 15.32 -3.12
N ARG A 165 4.15 15.41 -4.30
CA ARG A 165 5.59 15.23 -4.55
C ARG A 165 6.16 13.94 -3.95
N ALA A 166 5.44 12.83 -4.13
CA ALA A 166 5.78 11.53 -3.56
C ALA A 166 5.71 10.40 -4.59
N GLN A 167 6.42 9.32 -4.34
CA GLN A 167 6.28 8.07 -5.09
C GLN A 167 5.25 7.15 -4.42
N GLY A 168 4.71 6.17 -5.17
CA GLY A 168 3.64 5.30 -4.69
C GLY A 168 3.97 4.55 -3.39
N GLU A 169 5.23 4.17 -3.17
CA GLU A 169 5.68 3.55 -1.94
C GLU A 169 5.56 4.46 -0.71
N ASP A 170 5.67 5.77 -0.89
CA ASP A 170 5.60 6.74 0.21
C ASP A 170 4.17 6.77 0.82
N VAL A 171 3.12 6.54 0.02
CA VAL A 171 1.72 6.52 0.48
C VAL A 171 1.45 5.31 1.38
N VAL A 172 1.95 4.14 0.99
CA VAL A 172 1.64 2.88 1.69
C VAL A 172 2.65 2.52 2.78
N SER A 173 3.80 3.19 2.83
CA SER A 173 4.85 2.93 3.81
C SER A 173 4.45 3.26 5.26
N GLY A 174 3.46 4.14 5.44
CA GLY A 174 3.08 4.68 6.74
C GLY A 174 4.05 5.73 7.30
N SER A 175 5.12 6.06 6.55
CA SER A 175 6.12 7.07 6.95
C SER A 175 5.65 8.51 6.75
N PHE A 176 4.60 8.70 5.96
CA PHE A 176 4.00 9.99 5.67
C PHE A 176 2.50 9.95 5.98
N THR A 177 1.96 11.06 6.43
CA THR A 177 0.52 11.22 6.59
C THR A 177 -0.04 11.85 5.32
N PRO A 178 -0.78 11.09 4.50
CA PRO A 178 -1.34 11.62 3.26
C PRO A 178 -2.46 12.63 3.55
N GLU A 179 -2.71 13.50 2.58
CA GLU A 179 -3.83 14.42 2.59
C GLU A 179 -5.10 13.70 2.07
N PRO A 180 -6.31 14.16 2.46
CA PRO A 180 -7.54 13.69 1.82
C PRO A 180 -7.46 13.87 0.30
N LEU A 181 -8.11 12.98 -0.45
CA LEU A 181 -8.11 13.01 -1.93
C LEU A 181 -8.52 14.39 -2.49
N SER A 182 -9.41 15.12 -1.79
CA SER A 182 -9.85 16.46 -2.18
C SER A 182 -8.71 17.47 -2.30
N ALA A 183 -7.60 17.30 -1.60
CA ALA A 183 -6.42 18.16 -1.72
C ALA A 183 -5.80 18.13 -3.14
N MET A 184 -6.04 17.06 -3.91
CA MET A 184 -5.63 16.96 -5.30
C MET A 184 -6.35 17.99 -6.19
N SER A 185 -7.57 18.42 -5.84
CA SER A 185 -8.32 19.43 -6.60
C SER A 185 -7.59 20.76 -6.72
N ASP A 186 -6.77 21.11 -5.72
CA ASP A 186 -5.98 22.34 -5.72
C ASP A 186 -4.67 22.18 -6.49
N ALA A 187 -4.04 21.00 -6.38
CA ALA A 187 -2.74 20.73 -6.99
C ALA A 187 -2.84 20.40 -8.48
N ALA A 188 -3.86 19.62 -8.89
CA ALA A 188 -4.04 19.12 -10.26
C ALA A 188 -5.53 18.94 -10.57
N PRO A 189 -6.32 20.04 -10.74
CA PRO A 189 -7.78 19.99 -10.85
C PRO A 189 -8.29 19.19 -12.06
N ALA A 190 -7.60 19.25 -13.19
CA ALA A 190 -7.95 18.45 -14.37
C ALA A 190 -7.78 16.95 -14.11
N ALA A 191 -6.63 16.54 -13.56
CA ALA A 191 -6.34 15.17 -13.22
C ALA A 191 -7.29 14.64 -12.12
N TYR A 192 -7.69 15.48 -11.17
CA TYR A 192 -8.70 15.13 -10.17
C TYR A 192 -10.05 14.80 -10.81
N THR A 193 -10.51 15.66 -11.73
CA THR A 193 -11.78 15.43 -12.44
C THR A 193 -11.73 14.15 -13.28
N GLU A 194 -10.63 13.92 -13.98
CA GLU A 194 -10.39 12.72 -14.77
C GLU A 194 -10.35 11.45 -13.92
N LEU A 195 -9.69 11.50 -12.75
CA LEU A 195 -9.63 10.39 -11.80
C LEU A 195 -11.02 9.98 -11.31
N LEU A 196 -11.87 10.95 -10.93
CA LEU A 196 -13.25 10.67 -10.51
C LEU A 196 -14.09 10.08 -11.63
N ALA A 197 -13.90 10.52 -12.88
CA ALA A 197 -14.56 9.96 -14.05
C ALA A 197 -14.09 8.53 -14.33
N ALA A 198 -12.79 8.28 -14.26
CA ALA A 198 -12.20 6.95 -14.43
C ALA A 198 -12.71 5.97 -13.35
N ALA A 199 -12.77 6.39 -12.08
CA ALA A 199 -13.29 5.57 -11.00
C ALA A 199 -14.73 5.11 -11.24
N ARG A 200 -15.59 6.02 -11.69
CA ARG A 200 -16.98 5.68 -12.07
C ARG A 200 -17.04 4.71 -13.24
N THR A 201 -16.23 4.95 -14.26
CA THR A 201 -16.17 4.08 -15.45
C THR A 201 -15.74 2.67 -15.08
N LEU A 202 -14.69 2.53 -14.26
CA LEU A 202 -14.18 1.25 -13.79
C LEU A 202 -15.21 0.53 -12.90
N GLU A 203 -15.82 1.24 -11.94
CA GLU A 203 -16.88 0.65 -11.09
C GLU A 203 -18.05 0.12 -11.92
N HIS A 204 -18.48 0.87 -12.95
CA HIS A 204 -19.55 0.44 -13.84
C HIS A 204 -19.17 -0.75 -14.73
N ALA A 205 -17.93 -0.80 -15.21
CA ALA A 205 -17.43 -1.91 -16.02
C ALA A 205 -17.31 -3.21 -15.22
N GLU A 206 -16.65 -3.12 -14.06
CA GLU A 206 -16.39 -4.27 -13.19
C GLU A 206 -17.60 -4.64 -12.31
N LYS A 207 -18.55 -3.70 -12.13
CA LYS A 207 -19.70 -3.83 -11.21
C LYS A 207 -19.30 -4.06 -9.76
N GLU A 208 -18.15 -3.60 -9.37
CA GLU A 208 -17.55 -3.73 -8.03
C GLU A 208 -16.87 -2.44 -7.64
N VAL A 209 -16.80 -2.19 -6.33
CA VAL A 209 -16.00 -1.05 -5.80
C VAL A 209 -14.55 -1.24 -6.19
N GLN A 210 -13.98 -0.22 -6.76
CA GLN A 210 -12.60 -0.24 -7.25
C GLN A 210 -11.65 0.40 -6.26
N ASP A 211 -10.51 -0.21 -6.08
CA ASP A 211 -9.30 0.30 -5.40
C ASP A 211 -8.30 0.64 -6.52
N ILE A 212 -8.00 1.93 -6.68
CA ILE A 212 -7.26 2.48 -7.82
C ILE A 212 -5.99 3.14 -7.30
N GLU A 213 -4.85 2.63 -7.71
CA GLU A 213 -3.56 3.29 -7.50
C GLU A 213 -3.29 4.21 -8.68
N PHE A 214 -2.94 5.47 -8.40
CA PHE A 214 -2.69 6.47 -9.42
C PHE A 214 -1.48 7.34 -9.11
N THR A 215 -0.93 7.94 -10.13
CA THR A 215 0.12 8.96 -10.04
C THR A 215 -0.23 10.12 -10.96
N VAL A 216 0.07 11.32 -10.51
CA VAL A 216 0.01 12.53 -11.33
C VAL A 216 1.44 12.98 -11.59
N GLU A 217 1.80 13.13 -12.85
CA GLU A 217 3.07 13.69 -13.25
C GLU A 217 2.84 14.97 -14.05
N ARG A 218 3.35 16.10 -13.57
CA ARG A 218 3.18 17.43 -14.20
C ARG A 218 1.73 17.82 -14.49
N GLY A 219 0.79 17.31 -13.66
CA GLY A 219 -0.64 17.56 -13.84
C GLY A 219 -1.36 16.57 -14.76
N GLU A 220 -0.68 15.59 -15.34
CA GLU A 220 -1.25 14.50 -16.13
C GLU A 220 -1.50 13.27 -15.26
N LEU A 221 -2.68 12.66 -15.41
CA LEU A 221 -3.10 11.49 -14.63
C LEU A 221 -2.61 10.19 -15.27
N PHE A 222 -2.07 9.31 -14.45
CA PHE A 222 -1.71 7.94 -14.82
C PHE A 222 -2.34 6.95 -13.83
N LEU A 223 -3.20 6.08 -14.33
CA LEU A 223 -3.72 4.95 -13.55
C LEU A 223 -2.69 3.83 -13.58
N LEU A 224 -2.19 3.45 -12.40
CA LEU A 224 -1.14 2.43 -12.29
C LEU A 224 -1.69 1.03 -12.13
N GLN A 225 -2.76 0.89 -11.35
CA GLN A 225 -3.41 -0.38 -11.07
C GLN A 225 -4.86 -0.15 -10.64
N THR A 226 -5.73 -1.08 -10.98
CA THR A 226 -7.08 -1.17 -10.40
C THR A 226 -7.36 -2.59 -9.94
N ARG A 227 -8.16 -2.72 -8.89
CA ARG A 227 -8.57 -4.01 -8.33
C ARG A 227 -9.89 -3.86 -7.59
N SER A 228 -10.60 -4.98 -7.37
CA SER A 228 -11.76 -5.00 -6.48
C SER A 228 -11.36 -4.61 -5.06
N ALA A 229 -12.04 -3.61 -4.50
CA ALA A 229 -11.75 -3.11 -3.16
C ALA A 229 -12.10 -4.14 -2.09
N LYS A 230 -11.29 -4.22 -1.06
CA LYS A 230 -11.63 -4.93 0.17
C LYS A 230 -12.47 -4.02 1.04
N LEU A 231 -13.68 -4.45 1.37
CA LEU A 231 -14.64 -3.66 2.12
C LEU A 231 -14.77 -4.18 3.55
N ALA A 232 -14.98 -3.26 4.50
CA ALA A 232 -15.42 -3.62 5.83
C ALA A 232 -16.81 -4.30 5.76
N PRO A 233 -17.16 -5.21 6.69
CA PRO A 233 -18.42 -5.96 6.64
C PRO A 233 -19.66 -5.08 6.48
N GLN A 234 -19.71 -3.94 7.15
CA GLN A 234 -20.81 -2.98 7.02
C GLN A 234 -20.84 -2.32 5.65
N ALA A 235 -19.68 -1.92 5.13
CA ALA A 235 -19.56 -1.31 3.82
C ALA A 235 -19.95 -2.29 2.70
N GLU A 236 -19.56 -3.56 2.82
CA GLU A 236 -19.92 -4.62 1.86
C GLU A 236 -21.42 -4.75 1.69
N VAL A 237 -22.16 -4.81 2.81
CA VAL A 237 -23.63 -4.90 2.78
C VAL A 237 -24.28 -3.62 2.22
N ARG A 238 -23.84 -2.44 2.70
CA ARG A 238 -24.39 -1.15 2.24
C ARG A 238 -24.14 -0.92 0.76
N THR A 239 -22.93 -1.23 0.28
CA THR A 239 -22.56 -1.10 -1.13
C THR A 239 -23.37 -2.06 -2.02
N ALA A 240 -23.52 -3.32 -1.62
CA ALA A 240 -24.33 -4.28 -2.39
C ALA A 240 -25.79 -3.81 -2.54
N ILE A 241 -26.37 -3.26 -1.47
CA ILE A 241 -27.71 -2.67 -1.49
C ILE A 241 -27.77 -1.43 -2.39
N ALA A 242 -26.80 -0.52 -2.27
CA ALA A 242 -26.73 0.70 -3.06
C ALA A 242 -26.60 0.38 -4.56
N MET A 243 -25.67 -0.47 -4.95
CA MET A 243 -25.46 -0.88 -6.33
C MET A 243 -26.70 -1.59 -6.94
N ALA A 244 -27.43 -2.37 -6.14
CA ALA A 244 -28.68 -2.96 -6.60
C ALA A 244 -29.77 -1.91 -6.81
N ARG A 245 -29.90 -0.91 -5.94
CA ARG A 245 -30.86 0.21 -6.07
C ARG A 245 -30.54 1.12 -7.25
N GLU A 246 -29.27 1.32 -7.55
CA GLU A 246 -28.76 2.06 -8.70
C GLU A 246 -28.92 1.28 -10.02
N GLY A 247 -29.32 -0.01 -9.96
CA GLY A 247 -29.47 -0.87 -11.15
C GLY A 247 -28.14 -1.36 -11.72
N LEU A 248 -27.02 -1.16 -11.01
CA LEU A 248 -25.70 -1.59 -11.45
C LEU A 248 -25.55 -3.11 -11.39
N ILE A 249 -26.17 -3.74 -10.38
CA ILE A 249 -26.23 -5.20 -10.22
C ILE A 249 -27.64 -5.66 -9.94
N ALA A 250 -27.96 -6.91 -10.24
CA ALA A 250 -29.25 -7.52 -9.89
C ALA A 250 -29.34 -7.76 -8.37
N ILE A 251 -30.55 -7.71 -7.80
CA ILE A 251 -30.80 -8.00 -6.37
C ILE A 251 -30.23 -9.37 -5.97
N ARG A 252 -30.41 -10.39 -6.82
CA ARG A 252 -29.84 -11.73 -6.59
C ARG A 252 -28.32 -11.68 -6.46
N THR A 253 -27.66 -10.93 -7.32
CA THR A 253 -26.21 -10.75 -7.28
C THR A 253 -25.78 -10.08 -5.97
N ALA A 254 -26.51 -9.02 -5.55
CA ALA A 254 -26.25 -8.34 -4.29
C ALA A 254 -26.32 -9.30 -3.08
N ILE A 255 -27.36 -10.15 -3.03
CA ILE A 255 -27.50 -11.15 -1.96
C ILE A 255 -26.36 -12.18 -2.00
N CYS A 256 -26.00 -12.69 -3.18
CA CYS A 256 -24.95 -13.70 -3.32
C CYS A 256 -23.54 -13.17 -2.99
N ARG A 257 -23.33 -11.84 -3.05
CA ARG A 257 -22.05 -11.21 -2.69
C ARG A 257 -21.78 -11.19 -1.20
N ILE A 258 -22.81 -11.30 -0.36
CA ILE A 258 -22.65 -11.19 1.09
C ILE A 258 -22.52 -12.59 1.70
N PRO A 259 -21.31 -13.02 2.09
CA PRO A 259 -21.13 -14.29 2.76
C PRO A 259 -21.87 -14.31 4.13
N PRO A 260 -22.45 -15.43 4.55
CA PRO A 260 -23.13 -15.52 5.86
C PRO A 260 -22.26 -15.09 7.05
N ASP A 261 -20.95 -15.30 6.98
CA ASP A 261 -20.02 -14.90 8.04
C ASP A 261 -19.93 -13.39 8.20
N ARG A 262 -20.11 -12.61 7.12
CA ARG A 262 -20.20 -11.15 7.21
C ARG A 262 -21.40 -10.70 8.03
N ILE A 263 -22.52 -11.37 7.87
CA ILE A 263 -23.73 -11.09 8.68
C ILE A 263 -23.46 -11.40 10.15
N ARG A 264 -22.82 -12.53 10.45
CA ARG A 264 -22.42 -12.87 11.85
C ARG A 264 -21.49 -11.82 12.45
N GLN A 265 -20.51 -11.32 11.69
CA GLN A 265 -19.62 -10.25 12.13
C GLN A 265 -20.37 -8.96 12.45
N LEU A 266 -21.38 -8.59 11.65
CA LEU A 266 -22.22 -7.42 11.90
C LEU A 266 -23.13 -7.56 13.13
N MET A 267 -23.45 -8.78 13.50
CA MET A 267 -24.22 -9.11 14.72
C MET A 267 -23.32 -9.30 15.95
N ALA A 268 -22.00 -9.20 15.80
CA ALA A 268 -21.06 -9.32 16.92
C ALA A 268 -21.30 -8.25 18.00
N PRO A 269 -20.95 -8.53 19.26
CA PRO A 269 -21.08 -7.60 20.37
C PRO A 269 -20.38 -6.26 20.09
N ARG A 270 -21.03 -5.17 20.48
CA ARG A 270 -20.48 -3.80 20.39
C ARG A 270 -20.46 -3.20 21.79
N ILE A 271 -19.56 -2.24 22.03
CA ILE A 271 -19.60 -1.47 23.27
C ILE A 271 -20.92 -0.69 23.29
N CYS A 272 -21.76 -0.92 24.31
CA CYS A 272 -22.99 -0.17 24.46
C CYS A 272 -22.72 1.32 24.77
N ALA A 273 -23.66 2.19 24.45
CA ALA A 273 -23.50 3.63 24.58
C ALA A 273 -23.12 4.04 26.03
N ASP A 274 -23.74 3.44 27.03
CA ASP A 274 -23.49 3.75 28.44
C ASP A 274 -22.08 3.32 28.88
N ALA A 275 -21.62 2.14 28.47
CA ALA A 275 -20.25 1.69 28.75
C ALA A 275 -19.20 2.57 28.04
N ARG A 276 -19.50 3.02 26.82
CA ARG A 276 -18.65 3.95 26.09
C ARG A 276 -18.58 5.32 26.76
N ALA A 277 -19.72 5.82 27.25
CA ALA A 277 -19.77 7.10 27.96
C ALA A 277 -19.05 7.04 29.33
N ALA A 278 -19.03 5.87 29.99
CA ALA A 278 -18.34 5.65 31.25
C ALA A 278 -16.83 5.36 31.09
N ALA A 279 -16.37 5.03 29.90
CA ALA A 279 -14.96 4.73 29.63
C ALA A 279 -14.09 6.00 29.65
N VAL A 280 -12.87 5.88 30.17
CA VAL A 280 -11.87 6.94 30.07
C VAL A 280 -11.26 6.90 28.66
N GLN A 281 -11.49 7.93 27.88
CA GLN A 281 -10.87 8.08 26.56
C GLN A 281 -9.41 8.49 26.76
N LEU A 282 -8.48 7.66 26.27
CA LEU A 282 -7.04 7.93 26.32
C LEU A 282 -6.57 8.73 25.11
N ALA A 283 -7.12 8.42 23.93
CA ALA A 283 -6.80 9.12 22.69
C ALA A 283 -7.96 9.04 21.70
N GLY A 284 -7.90 9.83 20.64
CA GLY A 284 -8.75 9.74 19.45
C GLY A 284 -7.91 9.40 18.25
N GLY A 285 -8.52 8.77 17.26
CA GLY A 285 -7.83 8.41 16.00
C GLY A 285 -8.83 8.07 14.91
N GLU A 286 -8.32 7.91 13.70
CA GLU A 286 -9.10 7.44 12.56
C GLU A 286 -9.27 5.92 12.66
N GLY A 287 -10.50 5.45 12.52
CA GLY A 287 -10.82 4.03 12.54
C GLY A 287 -10.74 3.43 11.15
N ALA A 288 -9.69 2.67 10.86
CA ALA A 288 -9.51 2.00 9.57
C ALA A 288 -10.37 0.74 9.42
N CYS A 289 -10.61 0.02 10.54
CA CYS A 289 -11.44 -1.18 10.56
C CYS A 289 -12.45 -1.11 11.72
N PRO A 290 -13.73 -1.43 11.48
CA PRO A 290 -14.73 -1.48 12.56
C PRO A 290 -14.50 -2.69 13.48
N GLY A 291 -14.63 -2.47 14.76
CA GLY A 291 -14.52 -3.56 15.76
C GLY A 291 -14.22 -3.04 17.16
N VAL A 292 -14.04 -3.99 18.06
CA VAL A 292 -13.58 -3.74 19.43
C VAL A 292 -12.50 -4.77 19.74
N GLY A 293 -11.27 -4.31 19.92
CA GLY A 293 -10.16 -5.12 20.38
C GLY A 293 -9.90 -4.88 21.87
N ILE A 294 -9.73 -5.94 22.63
CA ILE A 294 -9.39 -5.90 24.05
C ILE A 294 -8.15 -6.78 24.25
N GLY A 295 -7.14 -6.28 24.94
CA GLY A 295 -5.93 -7.05 25.20
C GLY A 295 -4.85 -6.26 25.93
N ILE A 296 -3.74 -6.91 26.20
CA ILE A 296 -2.53 -6.30 26.76
C ILE A 296 -1.86 -5.51 25.63
N VAL A 297 -1.48 -4.28 25.92
CA VAL A 297 -0.77 -3.44 24.94
C VAL A 297 0.69 -3.90 24.85
N VAL A 298 1.13 -4.20 23.64
CA VAL A 298 2.53 -4.51 23.31
C VAL A 298 3.00 -3.64 22.16
N THR A 299 4.31 -3.36 22.12
CA THR A 299 4.92 -2.48 21.11
C THR A 299 5.83 -3.22 20.13
N ASP A 300 5.96 -4.52 20.27
CA ASP A 300 6.79 -5.38 19.45
C ASP A 300 5.96 -6.47 18.78
N ALA A 301 6.18 -6.70 17.47
CA ALA A 301 5.39 -7.60 16.67
C ALA A 301 5.68 -9.10 16.99
N ASP A 302 6.93 -9.43 17.29
CA ASP A 302 7.30 -10.81 17.68
C ASP A 302 6.75 -11.13 19.07
N GLU A 303 6.73 -10.14 19.99
CA GLU A 303 6.13 -10.28 21.31
C GLU A 303 4.60 -10.44 21.23
N ALA A 304 3.93 -9.70 20.32
CA ALA A 304 2.49 -9.84 20.07
C ALA A 304 2.16 -11.26 19.62
N GLU A 305 2.90 -11.82 18.66
CA GLU A 305 2.74 -13.20 18.22
C GLU A 305 2.97 -14.19 19.36
N ARG A 306 4.07 -14.06 20.08
CA ARG A 306 4.44 -14.93 21.19
C ARG A 306 3.37 -15.00 22.29
N LEU A 307 2.81 -13.86 22.69
CA LEU A 307 1.75 -13.80 23.69
C LEU A 307 0.43 -14.36 23.16
N SER A 308 0.10 -14.07 21.91
CA SER A 308 -1.09 -14.62 21.27
C SER A 308 -1.04 -16.14 21.17
N ASP A 309 0.11 -16.73 20.87
CA ASP A 309 0.32 -18.18 20.84
C ASP A 309 0.12 -18.82 22.24
N GLN A 310 0.28 -18.04 23.32
CA GLN A 310 -0.02 -18.44 24.69
C GLN A 310 -1.49 -18.22 25.07
N GLY A 311 -2.35 -17.79 24.13
CA GLY A 311 -3.76 -17.52 24.37
C GLY A 311 -4.04 -16.17 25.04
N VAL A 312 -3.07 -15.27 25.12
CA VAL A 312 -3.22 -13.93 25.66
C VAL A 312 -3.71 -12.98 24.56
N ALA A 313 -4.83 -12.30 24.80
CA ALA A 313 -5.30 -11.25 23.88
C ALA A 313 -4.38 -10.02 23.93
N VAL A 314 -3.92 -9.55 22.78
CA VAL A 314 -2.97 -8.44 22.68
C VAL A 314 -3.48 -7.33 21.77
N VAL A 315 -3.10 -6.09 22.06
CA VAL A 315 -3.26 -4.91 21.20
C VAL A 315 -1.85 -4.44 20.82
N LEU A 316 -1.53 -4.47 19.54
CA LEU A 316 -0.25 -4.01 19.04
C LEU A 316 -0.28 -2.49 18.87
N ALA A 317 0.57 -1.77 19.61
CA ALA A 317 0.74 -0.34 19.50
C ALA A 317 2.10 -0.03 18.87
N ARG A 318 2.11 0.69 17.76
CA ARG A 318 3.33 1.04 17.02
C ARG A 318 3.32 2.51 16.67
N ARG A 319 4.49 3.09 16.43
CA ARG A 319 4.55 4.40 15.79
C ARG A 319 4.06 4.31 14.35
N THR A 320 4.61 3.37 13.59
CA THR A 320 4.22 3.00 12.23
C THR A 320 4.22 1.49 12.12
N THR A 321 3.53 0.93 11.12
CA THR A 321 3.60 -0.49 10.79
C THR A 321 4.19 -0.68 9.41
N SER A 322 4.84 -1.81 9.21
CA SER A 322 5.41 -2.25 7.95
C SER A 322 4.96 -3.66 7.61
N PRO A 323 5.13 -4.14 6.38
CA PRO A 323 4.87 -5.53 6.03
C PRO A 323 5.64 -6.55 6.89
N HIS A 324 6.75 -6.15 7.52
CA HIS A 324 7.51 -7.00 8.42
C HIS A 324 6.77 -7.26 9.75
N ASP A 325 5.90 -6.34 10.17
CA ASP A 325 5.11 -6.46 11.40
C ASP A 325 3.86 -7.35 11.24
N LEU A 326 3.59 -7.88 10.03
CA LEU A 326 2.35 -8.59 9.68
C LEU A 326 2.00 -9.74 10.64
N HIS A 327 2.98 -10.51 11.10
CA HIS A 327 2.76 -11.63 12.03
C HIS A 327 2.19 -11.16 13.37
N GLY A 328 2.72 -10.06 13.91
CA GLY A 328 2.20 -9.44 15.13
C GLY A 328 0.84 -8.78 14.93
N MET A 329 0.62 -8.15 13.76
CA MET A 329 -0.67 -7.54 13.42
C MET A 329 -1.78 -8.60 13.31
N ILE A 330 -1.54 -9.72 12.64
CA ILE A 330 -2.50 -10.82 12.51
C ILE A 330 -2.80 -11.47 13.87
N SER A 331 -1.81 -11.56 14.73
CA SER A 331 -1.93 -12.17 16.07
C SER A 331 -2.62 -11.25 17.10
N SER A 332 -2.81 -9.98 16.76
CA SER A 332 -3.40 -8.97 17.66
C SER A 332 -4.91 -8.86 17.50
N THR A 333 -5.61 -8.54 18.59
CA THR A 333 -7.06 -8.25 18.59
C THR A 333 -7.36 -6.85 18.04
N ALA A 334 -6.39 -5.94 18.13
CA ALA A 334 -6.41 -4.61 17.51
C ALA A 334 -4.98 -4.12 17.26
N VAL A 335 -4.86 -3.20 16.31
CA VAL A 335 -3.61 -2.47 16.02
C VAL A 335 -3.89 -0.98 16.17
N VAL A 336 -2.97 -0.28 16.82
CA VAL A 336 -3.01 1.19 17.00
C VAL A 336 -1.67 1.75 16.51
N THR A 337 -1.72 2.77 15.65
CA THR A 337 -0.52 3.46 15.18
C THR A 337 -0.61 4.95 15.48
N GLU A 338 0.55 5.58 15.72
CA GLU A 338 0.66 7.02 15.91
C GLU A 338 0.61 7.75 14.56
N GLU A 339 1.18 7.17 13.51
CA GLU A 339 1.30 7.70 12.16
C GLU A 339 0.72 6.74 11.12
N GLY A 340 0.38 7.25 9.96
CA GLY A 340 -0.18 6.53 8.83
C GLY A 340 -1.65 6.86 8.57
N GLY A 341 -2.10 6.61 7.35
CA GLY A 341 -3.49 6.83 6.93
C GLY A 341 -4.30 5.54 6.88
N SER A 342 -5.58 5.67 6.48
CA SER A 342 -6.52 4.55 6.34
C SER A 342 -6.16 3.58 5.20
N THR A 343 -5.18 3.90 4.37
CA THR A 343 -4.64 3.04 3.32
C THR A 343 -3.30 2.39 3.68
N SER A 344 -2.77 2.67 4.88
CA SER A 344 -1.51 2.09 5.35
C SER A 344 -1.61 0.59 5.63
N HIS A 345 -0.46 -0.07 5.85
CA HIS A 345 -0.43 -1.50 6.17
C HIS A 345 -1.14 -1.86 7.49
N ALA A 346 -1.36 -0.89 8.38
CA ALA A 346 -2.09 -1.09 9.63
C ALA A 346 -3.61 -1.16 9.41
N ALA A 347 -4.10 -0.54 8.36
CA ALA A 347 -5.52 -0.51 7.99
C ALA A 347 -5.94 -1.74 7.21
#